data_78ffe85f3d818a9830ca099b58e8bd0c
#
_entry.id   78ffe85f3d818a9830ca099b58e8bd0c
#
_cell.length_a   1.000
_cell.length_b   1.000
_cell.length_c   1.000
_cell.angle_alpha   90.00
_cell.angle_beta   90.00
_cell.angle_gamma   90.00
#
_symmetry.space_group_name_H-M   'P 1'
#
loop_
_entity.id
_entity.type
_entity.pdbx_description
1 polymer ?
#
loop_
_entity_poly.entity_id
_entity_poly.type
_entity_poly.pdbx_seq_one_letter_code
_entity_poly.pdbx_strand_id
1 'polypeptide(L)'
;MASIALFTDLDGTLIPPELVRSRSEVPPPLDAALRKVAELVPVAVVTTKDCGFAARAVPYAAAYACINGIEVRAERYVAVARGLNTAAVEEVYKAASGLEAYVEAKRTWHGELAGVAVDWRGRDTPPRGLEEVLQLAQRLGLKILRYSRHPFADVYGADVDKGEAVRLLKALLGVRHVVYMGDSENDLPAWSEADVKLLIRHSLNRGLHIPGTIPVKYEDLPSYLEEAARNIASA
;
A
#
# COMPACT_ATOMS: atom_id res chain seq x y z
N MET A 1 18.15 1.74 -20.09
CA MET A 1 17.39 1.92 -18.81
C MET A 1 15.91 1.86 -19.16
N ALA A 2 15.15 1.04 -18.46
CA ALA A 2 13.70 0.95 -18.69
C ALA A 2 13.07 2.33 -18.49
N SER A 3 12.34 2.81 -19.48
CA SER A 3 11.63 4.10 -19.41
C SER A 3 10.31 4.00 -18.62
N ILE A 4 9.82 2.78 -18.41
CA ILE A 4 8.53 2.45 -17.79
C ILE A 4 8.71 1.48 -16.62
N ALA A 5 7.85 1.60 -15.61
CA ALA A 5 7.75 0.66 -14.48
C ALA A 5 6.29 0.39 -14.11
N LEU A 6 6.04 -0.74 -13.46
CA LEU A 6 4.76 -1.07 -12.84
C LEU A 6 4.86 -0.88 -11.32
N PHE A 7 4.10 0.05 -10.77
CA PHE A 7 3.95 0.21 -9.32
C PHE A 7 2.55 -0.27 -8.91
N THR A 8 2.47 -0.90 -7.75
CA THR A 8 1.23 -1.54 -7.33
C THR A 8 1.01 -1.41 -5.82
N ASP A 9 -0.23 -1.18 -5.41
CA ASP A 9 -0.65 -1.48 -4.05
C ASP A 9 -0.68 -3.01 -3.84
N LEU A 10 -0.89 -3.44 -2.63
CA LEU A 10 -0.82 -4.84 -2.22
C LEU A 10 -2.20 -5.38 -1.81
N ASP A 11 -2.75 -4.88 -0.69
CA ASP A 11 -4.05 -5.35 -0.17
C ASP A 11 -5.21 -4.83 -1.04
N GLY A 12 -6.06 -5.70 -1.53
CA GLY A 12 -7.15 -5.34 -2.46
C GLY A 12 -6.72 -5.24 -3.92
N THR A 13 -5.42 -5.15 -4.19
CA THR A 13 -4.86 -5.04 -5.54
C THR A 13 -4.18 -6.33 -5.99
N LEU A 14 -3.20 -6.84 -5.26
CA LEU A 14 -2.55 -8.12 -5.51
C LEU A 14 -3.07 -9.22 -4.60
N ILE A 15 -3.37 -8.88 -3.34
CA ILE A 15 -3.95 -9.79 -2.36
C ILE A 15 -5.45 -9.55 -2.30
N PRO A 16 -6.29 -10.59 -2.45
CA PRO A 16 -7.74 -10.45 -2.37
C PRO A 16 -8.20 -9.80 -1.06
N PRO A 17 -9.11 -8.81 -1.10
CA PRO A 17 -9.53 -8.08 0.10
C PRO A 17 -10.34 -8.94 1.08
N GLU A 18 -10.90 -10.05 0.62
CA GLU A 18 -11.70 -10.99 1.41
C GLU A 18 -10.84 -11.97 2.22
N LEU A 19 -9.54 -12.08 1.95
CA LEU A 19 -8.69 -13.04 2.65
C LEU A 19 -8.49 -12.65 4.12
N VAL A 20 -8.52 -13.66 4.96
CA VAL A 20 -8.16 -13.52 6.37
C VAL A 20 -6.67 -13.15 6.47
N ARG A 21 -6.32 -12.21 7.32
CA ARG A 21 -4.96 -11.69 7.50
C ARG A 21 -3.86 -12.75 7.59
N SER A 22 -4.15 -13.89 8.21
CA SER A 22 -3.20 -15.01 8.37
C SER A 22 -2.90 -15.78 7.08
N ARG A 23 -3.64 -15.52 5.99
CA ARG A 23 -3.50 -16.18 4.68
C ARG A 23 -3.41 -15.18 3.54
N SER A 24 -2.90 -13.99 3.82
CA SER A 24 -2.77 -12.91 2.84
C SER A 24 -1.59 -13.18 1.91
N GLU A 25 -1.84 -13.88 0.80
CA GLU A 25 -0.86 -14.22 -0.23
C GLU A 25 -1.36 -13.77 -1.60
N VAL A 26 -0.43 -13.45 -2.49
CA VAL A 26 -0.76 -13.21 -3.90
C VAL A 26 -1.18 -14.53 -4.52
N PRO A 27 -2.36 -14.66 -5.14
CA PRO A 27 -2.79 -15.91 -5.75
C PRO A 27 -1.82 -16.40 -6.84
N PRO A 28 -1.53 -17.71 -6.93
CA PRO A 28 -0.53 -18.22 -7.85
C PRO A 28 -0.65 -17.79 -9.31
N PRO A 29 -1.87 -17.71 -9.92
CA PRO A 29 -1.99 -17.22 -11.30
C PRO A 29 -1.56 -15.76 -11.44
N LEU A 30 -1.89 -14.90 -10.46
CA LEU A 30 -1.54 -13.50 -10.44
C LEU A 30 -0.04 -13.31 -10.18
N ASP A 31 0.54 -14.07 -9.24
CA ASP A 31 1.97 -14.05 -8.96
C ASP A 31 2.79 -14.46 -10.21
N ALA A 32 2.36 -15.51 -10.91
CA ALA A 32 3.02 -15.94 -12.15
C ALA A 32 2.97 -14.88 -13.26
N ALA A 33 1.84 -14.19 -13.43
CA ALA A 33 1.70 -13.14 -14.40
C ALA A 33 2.55 -11.89 -14.03
N LEU A 34 2.56 -11.52 -12.76
CA LEU A 34 3.35 -10.39 -12.25
C LEU A 34 4.86 -10.64 -12.38
N ARG A 35 5.32 -11.88 -12.17
CA ARG A 35 6.73 -12.28 -12.41
C ARG A 35 7.15 -12.06 -13.85
N LYS A 36 6.32 -12.44 -14.82
CA LYS A 36 6.60 -12.19 -16.24
C LYS A 36 6.77 -10.70 -16.54
N VAL A 37 5.96 -9.83 -15.91
CA VAL A 37 6.13 -8.37 -16.04
C VAL A 37 7.43 -7.93 -15.39
N ALA A 38 7.78 -8.46 -14.20
CA ALA A 38 8.98 -8.10 -13.46
C ALA A 38 10.29 -8.50 -14.18
N GLU A 39 10.25 -9.49 -15.06
CA GLU A 39 11.38 -9.87 -15.94
C GLU A 39 11.64 -8.81 -17.04
N LEU A 40 10.66 -7.98 -17.36
CA LEU A 40 10.72 -7.03 -18.46
C LEU A 40 10.90 -5.58 -18.01
N VAL A 41 10.23 -5.21 -16.92
CA VAL A 41 10.24 -3.84 -16.36
C VAL A 41 10.32 -3.89 -14.82
N PRO A 42 10.88 -2.85 -14.18
CA PRO A 42 10.87 -2.77 -12.71
C PRO A 42 9.44 -2.82 -12.17
N VAL A 43 9.20 -3.70 -11.19
CA VAL A 43 7.97 -3.74 -10.40
C VAL A 43 8.28 -3.20 -9.01
N ALA A 44 7.46 -2.28 -8.49
CA ALA A 44 7.57 -1.80 -7.12
C ALA A 44 6.24 -1.92 -6.38
N VAL A 45 6.31 -2.30 -5.10
CA VAL A 45 5.14 -2.38 -4.22
C VAL A 45 5.04 -1.10 -3.38
N VAL A 46 3.86 -0.47 -3.36
CA VAL A 46 3.57 0.77 -2.62
C VAL A 46 2.38 0.51 -1.71
N THR A 47 2.63 0.28 -0.43
CA THR A 47 1.61 -0.28 0.48
C THR A 47 1.58 0.40 1.84
N THR A 48 0.48 0.24 2.57
CA THR A 48 0.36 0.60 3.99
C THR A 48 0.93 -0.47 4.94
N LYS A 49 1.29 -1.67 4.42
CA LYS A 49 1.95 -2.73 5.19
C LYS A 49 3.41 -2.42 5.46
N ASP A 50 4.03 -3.14 6.40
CA ASP A 50 5.48 -3.12 6.61
C ASP A 50 6.24 -3.77 5.45
N CYS A 51 7.52 -3.39 5.29
CA CYS A 51 8.35 -3.89 4.21
C CYS A 51 8.69 -5.38 4.34
N GLY A 52 8.69 -5.92 5.55
CA GLY A 52 8.89 -7.36 5.75
C GLY A 52 7.74 -8.17 5.17
N PHE A 53 6.50 -7.70 5.35
CA PHE A 53 5.33 -8.31 4.73
C PHE A 53 5.35 -8.18 3.21
N ALA A 54 5.58 -6.97 2.69
CA ALA A 54 5.60 -6.70 1.25
C ALA A 54 6.68 -7.53 0.52
N ALA A 55 7.88 -7.65 1.10
CA ALA A 55 8.97 -8.42 0.54
C ALA A 55 8.73 -9.94 0.55
N ARG A 56 7.95 -10.44 1.52
CA ARG A 56 7.52 -11.86 1.48
C ARG A 56 6.45 -12.10 0.44
N ALA A 57 5.51 -11.16 0.27
CA ALA A 57 4.42 -11.28 -0.68
C ALA A 57 4.88 -11.19 -2.15
N VAL A 58 5.84 -10.29 -2.45
CA VAL A 58 6.36 -10.05 -3.80
C VAL A 58 7.90 -9.97 -3.76
N PRO A 59 8.61 -11.11 -3.53
CA PRO A 59 10.05 -11.11 -3.26
C PRO A 59 10.92 -10.71 -4.46
N TYR A 60 10.36 -10.64 -5.63
CA TYR A 60 11.03 -10.25 -6.88
C TYR A 60 10.79 -8.79 -7.27
N ALA A 61 10.10 -8.01 -6.45
CA ALA A 61 9.93 -6.58 -6.70
C ALA A 61 11.29 -5.87 -6.61
N ALA A 62 11.54 -4.94 -7.53
CA ALA A 62 12.75 -4.13 -7.58
C ALA A 62 12.83 -3.12 -6.42
N ALA A 63 11.67 -2.73 -5.87
CA ALA A 63 11.60 -1.78 -4.76
C ALA A 63 10.28 -1.89 -3.99
N TYR A 64 10.29 -1.35 -2.77
CA TYR A 64 9.13 -1.30 -1.87
C TYR A 64 9.00 0.08 -1.26
N ALA A 65 7.79 0.61 -1.20
CA ALA A 65 7.42 1.74 -0.37
C ALA A 65 6.34 1.29 0.60
N CYS A 66 6.64 1.33 1.87
CA CYS A 66 5.90 0.68 2.94
C CYS A 66 5.41 1.68 3.97
N ILE A 67 4.44 1.28 4.78
CA ILE A 67 3.87 2.11 5.84
C ILE A 67 3.47 3.48 5.27
N ASN A 68 2.70 3.45 4.16
CA ASN A 68 2.22 4.64 3.45
C ASN A 68 3.34 5.57 2.94
N GLY A 69 4.53 5.03 2.64
CA GLY A 69 5.69 5.80 2.16
C GLY A 69 6.69 6.19 3.23
N ILE A 70 6.47 5.84 4.50
CA ILE A 70 7.43 6.13 5.58
C ILE A 70 8.77 5.41 5.37
N GLU A 71 8.74 4.17 4.90
CA GLU A 71 9.94 3.41 4.56
C GLU A 71 9.96 3.10 3.07
N VAL A 72 11.05 3.43 2.38
CA VAL A 72 11.29 3.09 0.97
C VAL A 72 12.58 2.29 0.87
N ARG A 73 12.50 1.16 0.16
CA ARG A 73 13.63 0.24 -0.05
C ARG A 73 13.78 -0.04 -1.53
N ALA A 74 14.98 0.16 -2.05
CA ALA A 74 15.34 -0.17 -3.44
C ALA A 74 16.78 -0.70 -3.45
N GLU A 75 16.99 -1.94 -3.88
CA GLU A 75 18.29 -2.62 -3.89
C GLU A 75 19.03 -2.52 -2.54
N ARG A 76 20.06 -1.62 -2.50
CA ARG A 76 20.91 -1.38 -1.34
C ARG A 76 20.48 -0.19 -0.49
N TYR A 77 19.46 0.54 -0.92
CA TYR A 77 19.03 1.77 -0.27
C TYR A 77 17.83 1.50 0.63
N VAL A 78 17.89 2.03 1.83
CA VAL A 78 16.75 2.14 2.74
C VAL A 78 16.64 3.61 3.13
N ALA A 79 15.49 4.20 2.87
CA ALA A 79 15.16 5.55 3.27
C ALA A 79 13.97 5.50 4.22
N VAL A 80 14.05 6.26 5.32
CA VAL A 80 12.96 6.47 6.27
C VAL A 80 12.58 7.94 6.25
N ALA A 81 11.30 8.23 6.32
CA ALA A 81 10.78 9.59 6.29
C ALA A 81 11.39 10.45 7.40
N ARG A 82 11.86 11.63 7.03
CA ARG A 82 12.41 12.58 7.99
C ARG A 82 11.32 13.02 8.97
N GLY A 83 11.65 13.07 10.25
CA GLY A 83 10.73 13.50 11.28
C GLY A 83 9.76 12.40 11.75
N LEU A 84 10.04 11.13 11.46
CA LEU A 84 9.31 10.02 12.04
C LEU A 84 9.28 10.14 13.58
N ASN A 85 8.09 10.29 14.15
CA ASN A 85 7.88 10.44 15.60
C ASN A 85 7.43 9.12 16.22
N THR A 86 8.39 8.22 16.44
CA THR A 86 8.14 6.89 17.04
C THR A 86 7.57 6.98 18.46
N ALA A 87 8.00 7.95 19.26
CA ALA A 87 7.52 8.13 20.63
C ALA A 87 6.02 8.46 20.68
N ALA A 88 5.56 9.38 19.81
CA ALA A 88 4.14 9.70 19.72
C ALA A 88 3.32 8.51 19.19
N VAL A 89 3.86 7.74 18.24
CA VAL A 89 3.18 6.52 17.75
C VAL A 89 3.07 5.46 18.85
N GLU A 90 4.07 5.33 19.73
CA GLU A 90 4.00 4.42 20.87
C GLU A 90 2.90 4.81 21.88
N GLU A 91 2.69 6.10 22.14
CA GLU A 91 1.60 6.57 22.98
C GLU A 91 0.24 6.19 22.40
N VAL A 92 0.05 6.41 21.10
CA VAL A 92 -1.17 6.03 20.38
C VAL A 92 -1.35 4.51 20.36
N TYR A 93 -0.29 3.74 20.15
CA TYR A 93 -0.36 2.28 20.17
C TYR A 93 -0.80 1.73 21.51
N LYS A 94 -0.25 2.26 22.62
CA LYS A 94 -0.66 1.92 23.97
C LYS A 94 -2.15 2.21 24.22
N ALA A 95 -2.62 3.39 23.80
CA ALA A 95 -4.02 3.76 23.92
C ALA A 95 -4.93 2.87 23.07
N ALA A 96 -4.52 2.58 21.82
CA ALA A 96 -5.27 1.73 20.90
C ALA A 96 -5.33 0.25 21.35
N SER A 97 -4.31 -0.25 22.06
CA SER A 97 -4.24 -1.64 22.50
C SER A 97 -5.36 -2.05 23.48
N GLY A 98 -6.06 -1.07 24.08
CA GLY A 98 -7.23 -1.30 24.92
C GLY A 98 -8.56 -1.37 24.16
N LEU A 99 -8.56 -1.15 22.85
CA LEU A 99 -9.78 -1.16 22.03
C LEU A 99 -10.22 -2.59 21.71
N GLU A 100 -11.52 -2.80 21.63
CA GLU A 100 -12.09 -4.06 21.14
C GLU A 100 -11.99 -4.15 19.61
N ALA A 101 -10.76 -4.15 19.08
CA ALA A 101 -10.44 -4.21 17.65
C ALA A 101 -9.11 -4.95 17.47
N TYR A 102 -8.80 -5.31 16.23
CA TYR A 102 -7.45 -5.74 15.93
C TYR A 102 -6.56 -4.50 15.78
N VAL A 103 -5.50 -4.44 16.58
CA VAL A 103 -4.54 -3.34 16.55
C VAL A 103 -3.22 -3.86 16.00
N GLU A 104 -2.83 -3.33 14.83
CA GLU A 104 -1.60 -3.71 14.13
C GLU A 104 -0.53 -2.63 14.35
N ALA A 105 0.61 -3.02 14.91
CA ALA A 105 1.80 -2.18 14.96
C ALA A 105 2.54 -2.27 13.63
N LYS A 106 2.73 -1.14 12.96
CA LYS A 106 3.50 -1.05 11.70
C LYS A 106 4.93 -0.63 12.02
N ARG A 107 5.88 -1.50 11.71
CA ARG A 107 7.28 -1.28 12.06
C ARG A 107 8.15 -1.16 10.81
N THR A 108 9.14 -0.26 10.87
CA THR A 108 10.21 -0.21 9.87
C THR A 108 11.03 -1.50 9.91
N TRP A 109 11.83 -1.73 8.90
CA TRP A 109 12.75 -2.88 8.86
C TRP A 109 13.69 -2.94 10.07
N HIS A 110 14.04 -1.79 10.63
CA HIS A 110 14.89 -1.69 11.83
C HIS A 110 14.09 -1.80 13.14
N GLY A 111 12.80 -2.07 13.07
CA GLY A 111 11.94 -2.30 14.24
C GLY A 111 11.31 -1.05 14.86
N GLU A 112 11.57 0.15 14.30
CA GLU A 112 10.97 1.40 14.78
C GLU A 112 9.45 1.38 14.55
N LEU A 113 8.68 1.73 15.57
CA LEU A 113 7.23 1.83 15.44
C LEU A 113 6.87 3.09 14.65
N ALA A 114 6.38 2.91 13.43
CA ALA A 114 6.14 3.96 12.46
C ALA A 114 4.65 4.25 12.20
N GLY A 115 3.78 3.33 12.62
CA GLY A 115 2.34 3.51 12.48
C GLY A 115 1.53 2.48 13.26
N VAL A 116 0.24 2.74 13.38
CA VAL A 116 -0.75 1.87 14.03
C VAL A 116 -1.97 1.79 13.12
N ALA A 117 -2.46 0.57 12.86
CA ALA A 117 -3.78 0.38 12.28
C ALA A 117 -4.75 -0.16 13.34
N VAL A 118 -5.93 0.41 13.40
CA VAL A 118 -7.05 -0.10 14.16
C VAL A 118 -8.08 -0.64 13.17
N ASP A 119 -8.37 -1.93 13.23
CA ASP A 119 -9.23 -2.60 12.28
C ASP A 119 -10.35 -3.35 13.03
N TRP A 120 -11.59 -2.96 12.72
CA TRP A 120 -12.80 -3.53 13.32
C TRP A 120 -13.66 -4.31 12.31
N ARG A 121 -13.04 -4.87 11.26
CA ARG A 121 -13.75 -5.76 10.32
C ARG A 121 -14.49 -6.87 11.07
N GLY A 122 -15.75 -7.13 10.65
CA GLY A 122 -16.65 -8.06 11.31
C GLY A 122 -17.50 -7.44 12.42
N ARG A 123 -17.38 -6.11 12.64
CA ARG A 123 -18.26 -5.33 13.52
C ARG A 123 -19.00 -4.27 12.72
N ASP A 124 -20.23 -3.99 13.10
CA ASP A 124 -21.08 -3.00 12.43
C ASP A 124 -20.68 -1.54 12.76
N THR A 125 -19.99 -1.34 13.88
CA THR A 125 -19.60 -0.01 14.36
C THR A 125 -18.16 0.04 14.81
N PRO A 126 -17.52 1.23 14.74
CA PRO A 126 -16.19 1.44 15.32
C PRO A 126 -16.13 1.06 16.82
N PRO A 127 -15.00 0.59 17.33
CA PRO A 127 -14.85 0.26 18.74
C PRO A 127 -15.01 1.52 19.61
N ARG A 128 -15.62 1.33 20.79
CA ARG A 128 -15.71 2.41 21.77
C ARG A 128 -14.30 2.87 22.16
N GLY A 129 -14.09 4.20 22.19
CA GLY A 129 -12.78 4.79 22.50
C GLY A 129 -11.90 5.04 21.27
N LEU A 130 -12.32 4.65 20.05
CA LEU A 130 -11.54 4.91 18.84
C LEU A 130 -11.35 6.43 18.62
N GLU A 131 -12.39 7.21 18.83
CA GLU A 131 -12.33 8.66 18.60
C GLU A 131 -11.35 9.34 19.57
N GLU A 132 -11.31 8.93 20.82
CA GLU A 132 -10.35 9.42 21.82
C GLU A 132 -8.90 9.10 21.42
N VAL A 133 -8.66 7.90 20.88
CA VAL A 133 -7.34 7.51 20.34
C VAL A 133 -6.95 8.37 19.14
N LEU A 134 -7.89 8.63 18.21
CA LEU A 134 -7.61 9.47 17.05
C LEU A 134 -7.40 10.95 17.43
N GLN A 135 -8.13 11.46 18.44
CA GLN A 135 -7.89 12.79 18.99
C GLN A 135 -6.52 12.88 19.69
N LEU A 136 -6.07 11.83 20.38
CA LEU A 136 -4.71 11.76 20.91
C LEU A 136 -3.68 11.86 19.78
N ALA A 137 -3.84 11.06 18.73
CA ALA A 137 -2.96 11.12 17.55
C ALA A 137 -2.90 12.52 16.94
N GLN A 138 -4.06 13.17 16.81
CA GLN A 138 -4.14 14.55 16.29
C GLN A 138 -3.40 15.56 17.19
N ARG A 139 -3.57 15.48 18.51
CA ARG A 139 -2.84 16.35 19.46
C ARG A 139 -1.33 16.15 19.43
N LEU A 140 -0.88 14.93 19.13
CA LEU A 140 0.53 14.57 18.96
C LEU A 140 1.09 14.93 17.57
N GLY A 141 0.28 15.51 16.69
CA GLY A 141 0.69 15.91 15.34
C GLY A 141 0.94 14.76 14.38
N LEU A 142 0.32 13.59 14.65
CA LEU A 142 0.45 12.41 13.81
C LEU A 142 -0.53 12.47 12.62
N LYS A 143 -0.15 11.85 11.52
CA LYS A 143 -1.02 11.71 10.35
C LYS A 143 -2.08 10.64 10.58
N ILE A 144 -3.33 10.99 10.34
CA ILE A 144 -4.47 10.08 10.47
C ILE A 144 -5.06 9.85 9.09
N LEU A 145 -5.22 8.57 8.72
CA LEU A 145 -5.91 8.14 7.51
C LEU A 145 -7.20 7.41 7.92
N ARG A 146 -8.34 7.99 7.59
CA ARG A 146 -9.66 7.39 7.76
C ARG A 146 -10.20 6.95 6.41
N TYR A 147 -10.79 5.79 6.36
CA TYR A 147 -11.37 5.24 5.15
C TYR A 147 -12.89 5.40 5.19
N SER A 148 -13.47 5.92 4.13
CA SER A 148 -14.92 6.18 4.07
C SER A 148 -15.74 4.89 3.93
N ARG A 149 -15.12 3.82 3.43
CA ARG A 149 -15.78 2.56 3.07
C ARG A 149 -15.21 1.32 3.76
N HIS A 150 -14.15 1.49 4.53
CA HIS A 150 -13.47 0.38 5.17
C HIS A 150 -13.46 0.54 6.69
N PRO A 151 -13.71 -0.53 7.44
CA PRO A 151 -13.82 -0.51 8.90
C PRO A 151 -12.42 -0.51 9.55
N PHE A 152 -11.58 0.45 9.18
CA PHE A 152 -10.26 0.65 9.81
C PHE A 152 -9.80 2.12 9.72
N ALA A 153 -8.85 2.46 10.57
CA ALA A 153 -8.16 3.73 10.58
C ALA A 153 -6.68 3.49 10.81
N ASP A 154 -5.85 4.26 10.11
CA ASP A 154 -4.40 4.23 10.28
C ASP A 154 -3.90 5.53 10.91
N VAL A 155 -2.89 5.41 11.76
CA VAL A 155 -2.12 6.54 12.32
C VAL A 155 -0.66 6.33 11.95
N TYR A 156 -0.01 7.39 11.43
CA TYR A 156 1.37 7.35 10.95
C TYR A 156 2.23 8.39 11.65
N GLY A 157 3.47 8.02 11.95
CA GLY A 157 4.45 8.85 12.66
C GLY A 157 5.10 9.93 11.81
N ALA A 158 4.84 9.98 10.51
CA ALA A 158 5.32 11.01 9.59
C ALA A 158 4.24 11.42 8.60
N ASP A 159 4.28 12.67 8.15
CA ASP A 159 3.35 13.20 7.16
C ASP A 159 3.90 12.99 5.74
N VAL A 160 3.82 11.73 5.30
CA VAL A 160 4.15 11.30 3.94
C VAL A 160 2.99 10.48 3.37
N ASP A 161 2.93 10.31 2.05
CA ASP A 161 1.91 9.54 1.38
C ASP A 161 2.44 8.67 0.24
N LYS A 162 1.57 7.86 -0.36
CA LYS A 162 1.91 7.00 -1.48
C LYS A 162 2.40 7.79 -2.72
N GLY A 163 1.99 9.05 -2.90
CA GLY A 163 2.44 9.90 -4.01
C GLY A 163 3.90 10.31 -3.85
N GLU A 164 4.29 10.76 -2.64
CA GLU A 164 5.69 11.04 -2.35
C GLU A 164 6.56 9.79 -2.51
N ALA A 165 6.05 8.64 -2.08
CA ALA A 165 6.70 7.36 -2.30
C ALA A 165 6.90 7.03 -3.78
N VAL A 166 5.89 7.24 -4.62
CA VAL A 166 5.98 7.05 -6.08
C VAL A 166 7.05 7.97 -6.68
N ARG A 167 7.07 9.27 -6.31
CA ARG A 167 8.12 10.20 -6.78
C ARG A 167 9.52 9.73 -6.41
N LEU A 168 9.71 9.30 -5.16
CA LEU A 168 11.01 8.80 -4.69
C LEU A 168 11.42 7.52 -5.43
N LEU A 169 10.48 6.57 -5.61
CA LEU A 169 10.74 5.33 -6.35
C LEU A 169 11.08 5.59 -7.82
N LYS A 170 10.39 6.54 -8.49
CA LYS A 170 10.74 6.96 -9.86
C LYS A 170 12.20 7.41 -9.94
N ALA A 171 12.64 8.22 -8.99
CA ALA A 171 14.02 8.72 -8.93
C ALA A 171 15.03 7.59 -8.65
N LEU A 172 14.76 6.72 -7.66
CA LEU A 172 15.66 5.63 -7.28
C LEU A 172 15.81 4.57 -8.37
N LEU A 173 14.72 4.25 -9.08
CA LEU A 173 14.73 3.27 -10.18
C LEU A 173 15.11 3.88 -11.53
N GLY A 174 15.26 5.20 -11.63
CA GLY A 174 15.60 5.89 -12.88
C GLY A 174 14.54 5.75 -13.96
N VAL A 175 13.26 5.61 -13.59
CA VAL A 175 12.14 5.44 -14.52
C VAL A 175 11.40 6.75 -14.75
N ARG A 176 10.87 6.95 -15.96
CA ARG A 176 10.12 8.16 -16.33
C ARG A 176 8.62 7.95 -16.29
N HIS A 177 8.17 6.80 -16.75
CA HIS A 177 6.75 6.47 -16.84
C HIS A 177 6.36 5.39 -15.87
N VAL A 178 5.23 5.58 -15.20
CA VAL A 178 4.69 4.65 -14.22
C VAL A 178 3.26 4.28 -14.57
N VAL A 179 3.02 2.98 -14.65
CA VAL A 179 1.69 2.40 -14.53
C VAL A 179 1.46 2.10 -13.05
N TYR A 180 0.41 2.64 -12.45
CA TYR A 180 0.07 2.38 -11.05
C TYR A 180 -1.23 1.61 -10.92
N MET A 181 -1.20 0.49 -10.19
CA MET A 181 -2.37 -0.31 -9.83
C MET A 181 -2.74 -0.06 -8.37
N GLY A 182 -4.00 0.22 -8.12
CA GLY A 182 -4.54 0.40 -6.77
C GLY A 182 -6.04 0.10 -6.74
N ASP A 183 -6.63 0.03 -5.57
CA ASP A 183 -8.03 -0.36 -5.39
C ASP A 183 -8.87 0.60 -4.55
N SER A 184 -8.25 1.55 -3.86
CA SER A 184 -8.93 2.35 -2.84
C SER A 184 -8.55 3.83 -2.81
N GLU A 185 -9.22 4.60 -1.98
CA GLU A 185 -9.04 6.06 -1.87
C GLU A 185 -7.62 6.45 -1.41
N ASN A 186 -6.91 5.57 -0.69
CA ASN A 186 -5.54 5.82 -0.25
C ASN A 186 -4.52 5.77 -1.39
N ASP A 187 -4.92 5.32 -2.59
CA ASP A 187 -4.09 5.31 -3.79
C ASP A 187 -4.19 6.62 -4.59
N LEU A 188 -5.11 7.52 -4.24
CA LEU A 188 -5.27 8.81 -4.92
C LEU A 188 -3.96 9.59 -5.06
N PRO A 189 -3.12 9.73 -4.02
CA PRO A 189 -1.83 10.41 -4.16
C PRO A 189 -0.89 9.69 -5.14
N ALA A 190 -0.85 8.34 -5.13
CA ALA A 190 -0.02 7.57 -6.04
C ALA A 190 -0.50 7.67 -7.49
N TRP A 191 -1.81 7.60 -7.72
CA TRP A 191 -2.36 7.82 -9.05
C TRP A 191 -2.09 9.23 -9.58
N SER A 192 -1.99 10.26 -8.73
CA SER A 192 -1.64 11.60 -9.18
C SER A 192 -0.24 11.70 -9.79
N GLU A 193 0.67 10.81 -9.40
CA GLU A 193 2.05 10.74 -9.85
C GLU A 193 2.27 9.72 -10.99
N ALA A 194 1.23 8.95 -11.36
CA ALA A 194 1.29 7.92 -12.38
C ALA A 194 0.82 8.41 -13.75
N ASP A 195 1.42 7.90 -14.81
CA ASP A 195 1.05 8.19 -16.19
C ASP A 195 -0.15 7.35 -16.64
N VAL A 196 -0.23 6.09 -16.19
CA VAL A 196 -1.37 5.20 -16.41
C VAL A 196 -1.89 4.73 -15.05
N LYS A 197 -3.20 4.84 -14.85
CA LYS A 197 -3.88 4.62 -13.57
C LYS A 197 -4.84 3.45 -13.71
N LEU A 198 -4.54 2.33 -13.07
CA LEU A 198 -5.41 1.15 -13.08
C LEU A 198 -6.16 1.06 -11.75
N LEU A 199 -7.50 1.05 -11.80
CA LEU A 199 -8.36 0.81 -10.66
C LEU A 199 -8.76 -0.66 -10.63
N ILE A 200 -8.24 -1.41 -9.68
CA ILE A 200 -8.56 -2.83 -9.52
C ILE A 200 -9.92 -2.95 -8.83
N ARG A 201 -10.87 -3.57 -9.52
CA ARG A 201 -12.27 -3.69 -9.11
C ARG A 201 -12.55 -5.03 -8.47
N HIS A 202 -13.12 -5.01 -7.27
CA HIS A 202 -13.51 -6.20 -6.51
C HIS A 202 -14.84 -5.97 -5.75
N SER A 203 -15.30 -6.95 -4.99
CA SER A 203 -16.58 -6.92 -4.28
C SER A 203 -16.75 -5.72 -3.34
N LEU A 204 -15.66 -5.30 -2.65
CA LEU A 204 -15.71 -4.27 -1.61
C LEU A 204 -15.63 -2.83 -2.16
N ASN A 205 -15.17 -2.64 -3.41
CA ASN A 205 -15.04 -1.30 -4.01
C ASN A 205 -15.96 -1.03 -5.21
N ARG A 206 -17.03 -1.81 -5.39
CA ARG A 206 -17.95 -1.72 -6.55
C ARG A 206 -18.46 -0.31 -6.85
N GLY A 207 -18.70 0.49 -5.81
CA GLY A 207 -19.19 1.87 -5.95
C GLY A 207 -18.10 2.93 -6.02
N LEU A 208 -16.82 2.58 -5.99
CA LEU A 208 -15.72 3.53 -6.08
C LEU A 208 -15.54 3.98 -7.53
N HIS A 209 -15.52 5.28 -7.76
CA HIS A 209 -15.24 5.88 -9.06
C HIS A 209 -14.12 6.90 -8.90
N ILE A 210 -13.01 6.68 -9.58
CA ILE A 210 -11.87 7.59 -9.59
C ILE A 210 -11.68 8.10 -11.04
N PRO A 211 -11.86 9.40 -11.28
CA PRO A 211 -11.70 9.96 -12.62
C PRO A 211 -10.30 9.70 -13.20
N GLY A 212 -10.24 9.37 -14.48
CA GLY A 212 -8.99 9.14 -15.19
C GLY A 212 -8.34 7.77 -14.91
N THR A 213 -9.00 6.87 -14.19
CA THR A 213 -8.53 5.49 -14.02
C THR A 213 -9.16 4.55 -15.06
N ILE A 214 -8.42 3.52 -15.43
CA ILE A 214 -8.87 2.39 -16.24
C ILE A 214 -9.30 1.28 -15.28
N PRO A 215 -10.57 0.87 -15.25
CA PRO A 215 -11.01 -0.19 -14.37
C PRO A 215 -10.60 -1.56 -14.92
N VAL A 216 -10.00 -2.38 -14.06
CA VAL A 216 -9.66 -3.78 -14.32
C VAL A 216 -10.30 -4.62 -13.24
N LYS A 217 -11.04 -5.66 -13.58
CA LYS A 217 -11.58 -6.56 -12.58
C LYS A 217 -10.49 -7.41 -11.97
N TYR A 218 -10.57 -7.68 -10.66
CA TYR A 218 -9.59 -8.46 -9.96
C TYR A 218 -9.39 -9.86 -10.59
N GLU A 219 -10.49 -10.51 -10.97
CA GLU A 219 -10.47 -11.81 -11.63
C GLU A 219 -9.79 -11.82 -12.99
N ASP A 220 -9.79 -10.69 -13.70
CA ASP A 220 -9.20 -10.55 -15.04
C ASP A 220 -7.71 -10.10 -14.97
N LEU A 221 -7.23 -9.69 -13.79
CA LEU A 221 -5.89 -9.11 -13.62
C LEU A 221 -4.74 -10.02 -14.07
N PRO A 222 -4.76 -11.35 -13.84
CA PRO A 222 -3.71 -12.23 -14.36
C PRO A 222 -3.60 -12.16 -15.89
N SER A 223 -4.73 -12.28 -16.59
CA SER A 223 -4.78 -12.21 -18.05
C SER A 223 -4.34 -10.85 -18.59
N TYR A 224 -4.75 -9.76 -17.91
CA TYR A 224 -4.34 -8.40 -18.24
C TYR A 224 -2.82 -8.21 -18.15
N LEU A 225 -2.19 -8.70 -17.08
CA LEU A 225 -0.73 -8.62 -16.90
C LEU A 225 0.02 -9.50 -17.89
N GLU A 226 -0.50 -10.68 -18.26
CA GLU A 226 0.10 -11.53 -19.28
C GLU A 226 0.05 -10.86 -20.67
N GLU A 227 -1.04 -10.17 -21.01
CA GLU A 227 -1.13 -9.40 -22.25
C GLU A 227 -0.17 -8.22 -22.22
N ALA A 228 -0.09 -7.49 -21.12
CA ALA A 228 0.86 -6.39 -20.95
C ALA A 228 2.32 -6.88 -21.13
N ALA A 229 2.68 -8.02 -20.53
CA ALA A 229 4.02 -8.60 -20.70
C ALA A 229 4.32 -8.93 -22.17
N ARG A 230 3.36 -9.53 -22.91
CA ARG A 230 3.53 -9.81 -24.34
C ARG A 230 3.76 -8.52 -25.14
N ASN A 231 2.98 -7.48 -24.86
CA ASN A 231 3.10 -6.20 -25.57
C ASN A 231 4.44 -5.52 -25.29
N ILE A 232 4.91 -5.53 -24.04
CA ILE A 232 6.22 -4.98 -23.65
C ILE A 232 7.36 -5.76 -24.34
N ALA A 233 7.29 -7.09 -24.41
CA ALA A 233 8.32 -7.92 -25.02
C ALA A 233 8.40 -7.74 -26.54
N SER A 234 7.35 -7.21 -27.18
CA SER A 234 7.26 -7.01 -28.63
C SER A 234 7.61 -5.58 -29.06
N ALA A 235 7.81 -4.65 -28.14
CA ALA A 235 8.12 -3.24 -28.38
C ALA A 235 9.62 -2.95 -28.36
#